data_8e51ee9bf6815d968295fc50263080fe
#
_entry.id   8e51ee9bf6815d968295fc50263080fe
#
_cell.length_a   1.000
_cell.length_b   1.000
_cell.length_c   1.000
_cell.angle_alpha   90.00
_cell.angle_beta   90.00
_cell.angle_gamma   90.00
#
_symmetry.space_group_name_H-M   'P 1'
#
loop_
_entity.id
_entity.type
_entity.pdbx_description
1 polymer ?
#
loop_
_entity_poly.entity_id
_entity_poly.type
_entity_poly.pdbx_seq_one_letter_code
_entity_poly.pdbx_strand_id
1 'polypeptide(L)'
;MMTKEQIVKFIHKFSPEINVKFYRGKNHRYRTFGGYYAYDTSTIFLNERIIFDGDKCQRSKLYITQLVMHELGHHHTYHTSIVEREYKAQRWAIKTAEKLNMKKIAKNLKLNFENWTPKYFGKNYGWNSCYRRYYLARKLAKKRKLIY
;
A
#
# COMPACT_ATOMS: atom_id res chain seq x y z
N MET A 1 -14.00 -4.81 -10.47
CA MET A 1 -13.01 -5.61 -9.75
C MET A 1 -11.89 -6.05 -10.69
N MET A 2 -10.66 -6.10 -10.22
CA MET A 2 -9.52 -6.53 -11.06
C MET A 2 -9.29 -8.03 -10.93
N THR A 3 -8.96 -8.69 -12.05
CA THR A 3 -8.50 -10.10 -12.03
C THR A 3 -7.03 -10.18 -11.62
N LYS A 4 -6.56 -11.39 -11.27
CA LYS A 4 -5.14 -11.62 -10.98
C LYS A 4 -4.26 -11.20 -12.15
N GLU A 5 -4.63 -11.56 -13.38
CA GLU A 5 -3.87 -11.18 -14.57
C GLU A 5 -3.81 -9.68 -14.78
N GLN A 6 -4.90 -8.97 -14.54
CA GLN A 6 -4.93 -7.51 -14.64
C GLN A 6 -4.03 -6.85 -13.59
N ILE A 7 -4.00 -7.38 -12.37
CA ILE A 7 -3.14 -6.90 -11.29
C ILE A 7 -1.67 -7.10 -11.66
N VAL A 8 -1.30 -8.31 -12.07
CA VAL A 8 0.07 -8.64 -12.48
C VAL A 8 0.51 -7.77 -13.64
N LYS A 9 -0.34 -7.61 -14.65
CA LYS A 9 -0.06 -6.77 -15.82
C LYS A 9 0.16 -5.31 -15.41
N PHE A 10 -0.64 -4.79 -14.49
CA PHE A 10 -0.48 -3.44 -13.97
C PHE A 10 0.88 -3.26 -13.26
N ILE A 11 1.25 -4.21 -12.39
CA ILE A 11 2.54 -4.19 -11.69
C ILE A 11 3.70 -4.24 -12.68
N HIS A 12 3.66 -5.15 -13.65
CA HIS A 12 4.73 -5.35 -14.63
C HIS A 12 4.86 -4.19 -15.61
N LYS A 13 3.84 -3.37 -15.75
CA LYS A 13 3.92 -2.12 -16.52
C LYS A 13 4.92 -1.13 -15.90
N PHE A 14 5.05 -1.13 -14.58
CA PHE A 14 6.00 -0.29 -13.84
C PHE A 14 7.35 -0.99 -13.66
N SER A 15 7.33 -2.29 -13.35
CA SER A 15 8.52 -3.05 -12.95
C SER A 15 8.36 -4.52 -13.33
N PRO A 16 8.73 -4.90 -14.57
CA PRO A 16 8.55 -6.27 -15.04
C PRO A 16 9.39 -7.31 -14.26
N GLU A 17 10.41 -6.87 -13.52
CA GLU A 17 11.28 -7.72 -12.71
C GLU A 17 10.64 -8.17 -11.39
N ILE A 18 9.54 -7.54 -10.96
CA ILE A 18 8.87 -7.87 -9.69
C ILE A 18 8.13 -9.21 -9.82
N ASN A 19 8.33 -10.08 -8.82
CA ASN A 19 7.50 -11.26 -8.64
C ASN A 19 6.20 -10.87 -7.95
N VAL A 20 5.09 -11.46 -8.38
CA VAL A 20 3.78 -11.26 -7.76
C VAL A 20 3.26 -12.59 -7.25
N LYS A 21 2.94 -12.66 -5.97
CA LYS A 21 2.39 -13.85 -5.33
C LYS A 21 1.11 -13.51 -4.57
N PHE A 22 0.17 -14.42 -4.60
CA PHE A 22 -1.10 -14.30 -3.87
C PHE A 22 -1.09 -15.28 -2.69
N TYR A 23 -1.60 -14.84 -1.53
CA TYR A 23 -1.67 -15.68 -0.34
C TYR A 23 -3.06 -15.60 0.29
N ARG A 24 -3.41 -16.64 1.10
CA ARG A 24 -4.76 -16.78 1.65
C ARG A 24 -4.79 -17.31 3.10
N GLY A 25 -3.66 -17.63 3.72
CA GLY A 25 -3.59 -18.29 5.01
C GLY A 25 -4.17 -17.50 6.19
N LYS A 26 -5.03 -18.14 7.01
CA LYS A 26 -5.58 -17.52 8.23
C LYS A 26 -4.50 -17.17 9.25
N ASN A 27 -3.47 -18.00 9.35
CA ASN A 27 -2.37 -17.83 10.30
C ASN A 27 -1.19 -17.10 9.70
N HIS A 28 -1.36 -16.50 8.53
CA HIS A 28 -0.28 -15.73 7.88
C HIS A 28 0.04 -14.48 8.71
N ARG A 29 1.33 -14.15 8.82
CA ARG A 29 1.83 -12.99 9.58
C ARG A 29 1.12 -11.68 9.19
N TYR A 30 0.83 -11.51 7.90
CA TYR A 30 0.20 -10.30 7.36
C TYR A 30 -1.27 -10.52 6.97
N ARG A 31 -1.99 -11.35 7.73
CA ARG A 31 -3.40 -11.68 7.45
C ARG A 31 -4.35 -10.48 7.44
N THR A 32 -4.00 -9.40 8.12
CA THR A 32 -4.80 -8.17 8.19
C THR A 32 -4.43 -7.14 7.12
N PHE A 33 -3.32 -7.34 6.42
CA PHE A 33 -2.89 -6.45 5.34
C PHE A 33 -3.42 -6.93 4.00
N GLY A 34 -3.78 -5.99 3.12
CA GLY A 34 -4.13 -6.31 1.73
C GLY A 34 -2.95 -6.86 0.94
N GLY A 35 -1.74 -6.48 1.30
CA GLY A 35 -0.52 -6.97 0.71
C GLY A 35 0.73 -6.43 1.42
N TYR A 36 1.88 -6.86 0.96
CA TYR A 36 3.17 -6.36 1.44
C TYR A 36 4.27 -6.59 0.39
N TYR A 37 5.36 -5.86 0.52
CA TYR A 37 6.54 -6.01 -0.34
C TYR A 37 7.68 -6.67 0.43
N ALA A 38 8.26 -7.72 -0.17
CA ALA A 38 9.43 -8.42 0.37
C ALA A 38 10.69 -7.93 -0.37
N TYR A 39 11.54 -7.18 0.33
CA TYR A 39 12.75 -6.57 -0.23
C TYR A 39 13.79 -7.61 -0.68
N ASP A 40 13.94 -8.69 0.07
CA ASP A 40 14.93 -9.74 -0.20
C ASP A 40 14.67 -10.52 -1.49
N THR A 41 13.41 -10.64 -1.88
CA THR A 41 13.00 -11.41 -3.08
C THR A 41 12.36 -10.55 -4.16
N SER A 42 12.29 -9.24 -3.98
CA SER A 42 11.60 -8.31 -4.90
C SER A 42 10.22 -8.82 -5.30
N THR A 43 9.43 -9.20 -4.28
CA THR A 43 8.11 -9.81 -4.47
C THR A 43 7.03 -8.95 -3.82
N ILE A 44 5.95 -8.70 -4.56
CA ILE A 44 4.71 -8.17 -3.99
C ILE A 44 3.80 -9.35 -3.67
N PHE A 45 3.42 -9.45 -2.39
CA PHE A 45 2.45 -10.45 -1.91
C PHE A 45 1.08 -9.77 -1.74
N LEU A 46 0.03 -10.40 -2.26
CA LEU A 46 -1.33 -9.86 -2.21
C LEU A 46 -2.26 -10.84 -1.52
N ASN A 47 -3.05 -10.32 -0.58
CA ASN A 47 -3.96 -11.11 0.24
C ASN A 47 -5.31 -11.29 -0.47
N GLU A 48 -5.53 -12.47 -1.03
CA GLU A 48 -6.76 -12.81 -1.75
C GLU A 48 -8.02 -12.65 -0.88
N ARG A 49 -7.92 -12.92 0.41
CA ARG A 49 -9.06 -12.81 1.33
C ARG A 49 -9.53 -11.37 1.49
N ILE A 50 -8.66 -10.41 1.28
CA ILE A 50 -9.00 -8.99 1.34
C ILE A 50 -9.41 -8.48 -0.03
N ILE A 51 -8.55 -8.65 -1.04
CA ILE A 51 -8.76 -8.02 -2.35
C ILE A 51 -9.82 -8.71 -3.22
N PHE A 52 -10.13 -9.98 -2.96
CA PHE A 52 -11.16 -10.72 -3.73
C PHE A 52 -12.40 -11.09 -2.90
N ASP A 53 -12.23 -11.39 -1.60
CA ASP A 53 -13.29 -11.85 -0.73
C ASP A 53 -13.66 -10.82 0.36
N GLY A 54 -13.01 -9.66 0.38
CA GLY A 54 -13.26 -8.61 1.35
C GLY A 54 -14.57 -7.86 1.10
N ASP A 55 -14.75 -6.74 1.80
CA ASP A 55 -15.90 -5.87 1.59
C ASP A 55 -15.87 -5.20 0.20
N LYS A 56 -16.95 -4.50 -0.16
CA LYS A 56 -17.07 -3.84 -1.46
C LYS A 56 -15.94 -2.83 -1.72
N CYS A 57 -15.50 -2.11 -0.69
CA CYS A 57 -14.39 -1.17 -0.81
C CYS A 57 -13.08 -1.89 -1.11
N GLN A 58 -12.76 -2.95 -0.34
CA GLN A 58 -11.51 -3.72 -0.49
C GLN A 58 -11.40 -4.43 -1.83
N ARG A 59 -12.52 -4.82 -2.43
CA ARG A 59 -12.57 -5.45 -3.76
C ARG A 59 -12.58 -4.44 -4.91
N SER A 60 -12.67 -3.16 -4.62
CA SER A 60 -12.74 -2.14 -5.66
C SER A 60 -11.41 -1.98 -6.40
N LYS A 61 -11.50 -1.64 -7.68
CA LYS A 61 -10.31 -1.30 -8.49
C LYS A 61 -9.52 -0.16 -7.86
N LEU A 62 -10.20 0.81 -7.26
CA LEU A 62 -9.57 1.94 -6.59
C LEU A 62 -8.70 1.49 -5.42
N TYR A 63 -9.24 0.66 -4.53
CA TYR A 63 -8.49 0.14 -3.39
C TYR A 63 -7.29 -0.70 -3.83
N ILE A 64 -7.51 -1.64 -4.74
CA ILE A 64 -6.45 -2.54 -5.24
C ILE A 64 -5.34 -1.74 -5.91
N THR A 65 -5.69 -0.74 -6.72
CA THR A 65 -4.69 0.11 -7.40
C THR A 65 -3.85 0.90 -6.38
N GLN A 66 -4.47 1.47 -5.36
CA GLN A 66 -3.75 2.18 -4.30
C GLN A 66 -2.80 1.26 -3.54
N LEU A 67 -3.29 0.08 -3.16
CA LEU A 67 -2.49 -0.93 -2.46
C LEU A 67 -1.26 -1.31 -3.29
N VAL A 68 -1.46 -1.65 -4.54
CA VAL A 68 -0.38 -2.06 -5.45
C VAL A 68 0.62 -0.93 -5.66
N MET A 69 0.17 0.30 -5.83
CA MET A 69 1.05 1.45 -6.01
C MET A 69 1.89 1.74 -4.75
N HIS A 70 1.33 1.54 -3.57
CA HIS A 70 2.10 1.63 -2.32
C HIS A 70 3.22 0.59 -2.28
N GLU A 71 2.90 -0.67 -2.60
CA GLU A 71 3.89 -1.76 -2.60
C GLU A 71 4.96 -1.56 -3.70
N LEU A 72 4.57 -1.05 -4.87
CA LEU A 72 5.52 -0.61 -5.89
C LEU A 72 6.45 0.50 -5.36
N GLY A 73 5.91 1.39 -4.55
CA GLY A 73 6.69 2.43 -3.88
C GLY A 73 7.81 1.85 -3.02
N HIS A 74 7.56 0.75 -2.31
CA HIS A 74 8.60 0.05 -1.56
C HIS A 74 9.70 -0.51 -2.48
N HIS A 75 9.33 -0.98 -3.67
CA HIS A 75 10.30 -1.46 -4.65
C HIS A 75 11.19 -0.34 -5.19
N HIS A 76 10.61 0.83 -5.47
CA HIS A 76 11.31 1.96 -6.08
C HIS A 76 12.04 2.85 -5.08
N THR A 77 11.79 2.68 -3.78
CA THR A 77 12.41 3.47 -2.72
C THR A 77 12.85 2.56 -1.58
N TYR A 78 14.03 2.82 -1.03
CA TYR A 78 14.52 2.07 0.12
C TYR A 78 15.06 3.02 1.18
N HIS A 79 14.89 2.64 2.43
CA HIS A 79 15.51 3.31 3.57
C HIS A 79 15.70 2.32 4.71
N THR A 80 16.72 2.51 5.54
CA THR A 80 16.97 1.65 6.71
C THR A 80 15.90 1.82 7.79
N SER A 81 15.38 3.03 7.96
CA SER A 81 14.27 3.30 8.89
C SER A 81 12.95 2.80 8.33
N ILE A 82 12.22 2.02 9.12
CA ILE A 82 10.89 1.51 8.78
C ILE A 82 9.89 2.65 8.54
N VAL A 83 9.96 3.71 9.34
CA VAL A 83 9.09 4.89 9.21
C VAL A 83 9.34 5.61 7.87
N GLU A 84 10.61 5.83 7.52
CA GLU A 84 10.98 6.45 6.24
C GLU A 84 10.57 5.57 5.05
N ARG A 85 10.63 4.24 5.18
CA ARG A 85 10.17 3.33 4.12
C ARG A 85 8.70 3.55 3.80
N GLU A 86 7.85 3.61 4.81
CA GLU A 86 6.41 3.85 4.61
C GLU A 86 6.13 5.23 4.02
N TYR A 87 6.82 6.25 4.52
CA TYR A 87 6.71 7.61 3.97
C TYR A 87 7.12 7.66 2.49
N LYS A 88 8.29 7.11 2.16
CA LYS A 88 8.82 7.13 0.79
C LYS A 88 7.97 6.32 -0.17
N ALA A 89 7.48 5.15 0.25
CA ALA A 89 6.60 4.32 -0.57
C ALA A 89 5.31 5.06 -0.92
N GLN A 90 4.67 5.64 0.08
CA GLN A 90 3.42 6.38 -0.15
C GLN A 90 3.66 7.65 -0.98
N ARG A 91 4.75 8.36 -0.71
CA ARG A 91 5.13 9.54 -1.51
C ARG A 91 5.38 9.17 -2.98
N TRP A 92 6.09 8.08 -3.23
CA TRP A 92 6.32 7.58 -4.58
C TRP A 92 4.99 7.28 -5.29
N ALA A 93 4.08 6.59 -4.60
CA ALA A 93 2.76 6.27 -5.15
C ALA A 93 1.98 7.54 -5.53
N ILE A 94 1.94 8.53 -4.63
CA ILE A 94 1.27 9.82 -4.89
C ILE A 94 1.89 10.54 -6.08
N LYS A 95 3.21 10.71 -6.07
CA LYS A 95 3.93 11.45 -7.14
C LYS A 95 3.82 10.75 -8.49
N THR A 96 3.86 9.42 -8.50
CA THR A 96 3.69 8.64 -9.73
C THR A 96 2.27 8.77 -10.27
N ALA A 97 1.26 8.67 -9.40
CA ALA A 97 -0.13 8.86 -9.81
C ALA A 97 -0.38 10.28 -10.36
N GLU A 98 0.20 11.31 -9.74
CA GLU A 98 0.12 12.69 -10.25
C GLU A 98 0.78 12.81 -11.63
N LYS A 99 1.99 12.27 -11.77
CA LYS A 99 2.75 12.30 -13.03
C LYS A 99 2.01 11.62 -14.19
N LEU A 100 1.30 10.54 -13.90
CA LEU A 100 0.51 9.78 -14.88
C LEU A 100 -0.92 10.31 -15.03
N ASN A 101 -1.22 11.46 -14.45
CA ASN A 101 -2.56 12.08 -14.49
C ASN A 101 -3.68 11.19 -13.92
N MET A 102 -3.35 10.34 -12.99
CA MET A 102 -4.30 9.48 -12.27
C MET A 102 -4.86 10.24 -11.05
N LYS A 103 -5.60 11.31 -11.32
CA LYS A 103 -6.03 12.30 -10.30
C LYS A 103 -6.81 11.68 -9.14
N LYS A 104 -7.74 10.78 -9.45
CA LYS A 104 -8.56 10.11 -8.43
C LYS A 104 -7.70 9.23 -7.52
N ILE A 105 -6.77 8.50 -8.09
CA ILE A 105 -5.83 7.66 -7.33
C ILE A 105 -4.95 8.53 -6.44
N ALA A 106 -4.34 9.58 -6.98
CA ALA A 106 -3.48 10.50 -6.23
C ALA A 106 -4.24 11.14 -5.05
N LYS A 107 -5.45 11.60 -5.28
CA LYS A 107 -6.32 12.17 -4.23
C LYS A 107 -6.58 11.16 -3.12
N ASN A 108 -6.94 9.94 -3.48
CA ASN A 108 -7.26 8.90 -2.49
C ASN A 108 -6.01 8.42 -1.74
N LEU A 109 -4.86 8.34 -2.39
CA LEU A 109 -3.58 8.03 -1.72
C LEU A 109 -3.25 9.08 -0.66
N LYS A 110 -3.48 10.37 -0.94
CA LYS A 110 -3.29 11.45 0.04
C LYS A 110 -4.26 11.33 1.20
N LEU A 111 -5.55 11.11 0.93
CA LEU A 111 -6.58 10.91 1.96
C LEU A 111 -6.25 9.69 2.83
N ASN A 112 -5.81 8.61 2.23
CA ASN A 112 -5.40 7.40 2.94
C ASN A 112 -4.23 7.70 3.89
N PHE A 113 -3.25 8.45 3.42
CA PHE A 113 -2.11 8.90 4.24
C PHE A 113 -2.57 9.72 5.45
N GLU A 114 -3.50 10.64 5.24
CA GLU A 114 -4.08 11.46 6.31
C GLU A 114 -4.81 10.62 7.36
N ASN A 115 -5.36 9.46 6.97
CA ASN A 115 -6.09 8.54 7.84
C ASN A 115 -5.19 7.57 8.62
N TRP A 116 -3.88 7.59 8.43
CA TRP A 116 -2.95 6.74 9.18
C TRP A 116 -2.79 7.24 10.62
N THR A 117 -3.84 7.05 11.42
CA THR A 117 -3.93 7.52 12.80
C THR A 117 -4.23 6.37 13.75
N PRO A 118 -3.88 6.49 15.06
CA PRO A 118 -4.25 5.47 16.05
C PRO A 118 -5.75 5.19 16.10
N LYS A 119 -6.57 6.23 15.96
CA LYS A 119 -8.03 6.10 15.93
C LYS A 119 -8.51 5.21 14.79
N TYR A 120 -7.94 5.39 13.60
CA TYR A 120 -8.31 4.60 12.43
C TYR A 120 -7.89 3.13 12.58
N PHE A 121 -6.62 2.89 12.91
CA PHE A 121 -6.10 1.53 13.06
C PHE A 121 -6.70 0.82 14.28
N GLY A 122 -6.84 1.53 15.41
CA GLY A 122 -7.44 0.98 16.62
C GLY A 122 -8.89 0.55 16.42
N LYS A 123 -9.65 1.29 15.63
CA LYS A 123 -11.04 0.96 15.30
C LYS A 123 -11.14 -0.31 14.45
N ASN A 124 -10.27 -0.48 13.46
CA ASN A 124 -10.38 -1.56 12.47
C ASN A 124 -9.58 -2.80 12.84
N TYR A 125 -8.38 -2.65 13.45
CA TYR A 125 -7.44 -3.76 13.61
C TYR A 125 -6.76 -3.78 14.99
N GLY A 126 -7.08 -2.84 15.87
CA GLY A 126 -6.33 -2.64 17.11
C GLY A 126 -5.00 -1.94 16.87
N TRP A 127 -4.60 -1.12 17.85
CA TRP A 127 -3.33 -0.42 17.79
C TRP A 127 -2.19 -1.34 18.23
N ASN A 128 -1.21 -1.54 17.35
CA ASN A 128 0.00 -2.31 17.65
C ASN A 128 1.22 -1.73 16.92
N SER A 129 2.40 -2.27 17.18
CA SER A 129 3.67 -1.79 16.60
C SER A 129 3.70 -1.83 15.07
N CYS A 130 2.96 -2.75 14.43
CA CYS A 130 2.90 -2.84 12.98
C CYS A 130 2.24 -1.60 12.35
N TYR A 131 1.27 -1.00 13.02
CA TYR A 131 0.55 0.17 12.52
C TYR A 131 1.17 1.49 12.97
N ARG A 132 1.94 1.49 14.06
CA ARG A 132 2.59 2.69 14.58
C ARG A 132 3.51 3.35 13.55
N ARG A 133 4.20 2.56 12.74
CA ARG A 133 5.06 3.08 11.66
C ARG A 133 4.30 3.93 10.64
N TYR A 134 3.07 3.57 10.33
CA TYR A 134 2.20 4.35 9.43
C TYR A 134 1.83 5.70 10.04
N TYR A 135 1.49 5.72 11.31
CA TYR A 135 1.20 6.97 12.01
C TYR A 135 2.42 7.90 12.05
N LEU A 136 3.59 7.37 12.32
CA LEU A 136 4.83 8.15 12.32
C LEU A 136 5.20 8.64 10.91
N ALA A 137 4.97 7.83 9.89
CA ALA A 137 5.14 8.23 8.49
C ALA A 137 4.19 9.38 8.12
N ARG A 138 2.95 9.34 8.60
CA ARG A 138 1.99 10.45 8.46
C ARG A 138 2.52 11.73 9.08
N LYS A 139 3.11 11.66 10.26
CA LYS A 139 3.73 12.84 10.91
C LYS A 139 4.85 13.43 10.03
N LEU A 140 5.68 12.59 9.44
CA LEU A 140 6.71 13.03 8.49
C LEU A 140 6.09 13.72 7.27
N ALA A 141 5.03 13.14 6.72
CA ALA A 141 4.34 13.69 5.56
C ALA A 141 3.78 15.10 5.84
N LYS A 142 3.21 15.31 7.03
CA LYS A 142 2.74 16.63 7.46
C LYS A 142 3.90 17.61 7.63
N LYS A 143 4.95 17.19 8.33
CA LYS A 143 6.16 18.01 8.54
C LYS A 143 6.80 18.42 7.21
N ARG A 144 6.81 17.52 6.22
CA ARG A 144 7.39 17.75 4.88
C ARG A 144 6.38 18.31 3.88
N LYS A 145 5.19 18.70 4.32
CA LYS A 145 4.12 19.34 3.53
C LYS A 145 3.65 18.51 2.34
N LEU A 146 3.73 17.18 2.41
CA LEU A 146 3.16 16.29 1.42
C LEU A 146 1.64 16.18 1.59
N ILE A 147 1.18 16.24 2.83
CA ILE A 147 -0.23 16.29 3.22
C ILE A 147 -0.45 17.41 4.24
N TYR A 148 -1.71 17.81 4.42
CA TYR A 148 -2.10 18.91 5.33
C TYR A 148 -2.58 18.42 6.71
#